data_f607230a959ccdc94346079dff8fe288
#
_entry.id   f607230a959ccdc94346079dff8fe288
#
_cell.length_a   1.000
_cell.length_b   1.000
_cell.length_c   1.000
_cell.angle_alpha   90.00
_cell.angle_beta   90.00
_cell.angle_gamma   90.00
#
_symmetry.space_group_name_H-M   'P 1'
#
loop_
_entity.id
_entity.type
_entity.pdbx_description
1 polymer ?
#
loop_
_entity_poly.entity_id
_entity_poly.type
_entity_poly.pdbx_seq_one_letter_code
_entity_poly.pdbx_strand_id
1 'polypeptide(L)'
;MIHTGNRTQQCTNCGLTGHLFRNCLAPVTSYGIIAVKYDNDINRSSLFSKTTMVNNGNDSIQFLLIQRKDSLSFVEFIRGKYNQYDTEYISKLLLGMTQDEQHRLRTKNFYELWQELWGESSGMRSHKNDYESSEKRFMQICDQLPALLLQYPTKWVEPEWGFPKGRRNPYENDMSCAIREFQEETGLNRTDFVVLQNTYSISETFFGSNHIHYCHKYYIAICNTSVEVEMNIQDFHMSREIGAIKWCSLDEATSKIRPDNVEKREILLKAGKIMKNFHPVHTNELPRSNYRMY
;
A
#
# COMPACT_ATOMS: atom_id res chain seq x y z
N MET A 1 19.63 -35.94 -24.12
CA MET A 1 19.84 -34.48 -24.13
C MET A 1 18.72 -33.87 -23.36
N ILE A 2 18.96 -33.40 -22.14
CA ILE A 2 17.97 -32.75 -21.28
C ILE A 2 17.96 -31.28 -21.73
N HIS A 3 16.91 -30.85 -22.41
CA HIS A 3 16.67 -29.43 -22.68
C HIS A 3 16.43 -28.71 -21.34
N THR A 4 17.47 -28.10 -20.79
CA THR A 4 17.32 -27.06 -19.77
C THR A 4 16.74 -25.83 -20.48
N GLY A 5 15.40 -25.75 -20.48
CA GLY A 5 14.71 -24.57 -20.96
C GLY A 5 15.18 -23.36 -20.16
N ASN A 6 15.90 -22.45 -20.81
CA ASN A 6 16.19 -21.12 -20.28
C ASN A 6 14.83 -20.48 -19.95
N ARG A 7 14.45 -20.46 -18.64
CA ARG A 7 13.34 -19.62 -18.19
C ARG A 7 13.75 -18.18 -18.47
N THR A 8 13.16 -17.59 -19.50
CA THR A 8 13.35 -16.18 -19.82
C THR A 8 13.00 -15.35 -18.57
N GLN A 9 13.97 -14.60 -18.09
CA GLN A 9 13.85 -13.82 -16.87
C GLN A 9 12.73 -12.79 -17.02
N GLN A 10 11.73 -12.86 -16.14
CA GLN A 10 10.59 -11.94 -16.11
C GLN A 10 10.89 -10.74 -15.22
N CYS A 11 10.57 -9.54 -15.70
CA CYS A 11 10.66 -8.32 -14.92
C CYS A 11 9.60 -8.31 -13.81
N THR A 12 10.02 -8.21 -12.56
CA THR A 12 9.12 -8.15 -11.41
C THR A 12 8.28 -6.88 -11.37
N ASN A 13 8.65 -5.82 -12.09
CA ASN A 13 7.85 -4.59 -12.18
C ASN A 13 6.68 -4.72 -13.14
N CYS A 14 6.97 -4.90 -14.44
CA CYS A 14 5.95 -4.88 -15.48
C CYS A 14 5.42 -6.28 -15.88
N GLY A 15 6.06 -7.37 -15.41
CA GLY A 15 5.68 -8.74 -15.75
C GLY A 15 6.13 -9.22 -17.13
N LEU A 16 6.75 -8.37 -17.95
CA LEU A 16 7.26 -8.74 -19.25
C LEU A 16 8.62 -9.45 -19.14
N THR A 17 8.94 -10.26 -20.15
CA THR A 17 10.25 -10.91 -20.26
C THR A 17 11.23 -10.05 -21.03
N GLY A 18 12.55 -10.34 -20.91
CA GLY A 18 13.62 -9.71 -21.68
C GLY A 18 14.36 -8.57 -21.00
N HIS A 19 13.96 -8.17 -19.78
CA HIS A 19 14.70 -7.19 -18.95
C HIS A 19 14.49 -7.44 -17.45
N LEU A 20 15.40 -6.87 -16.65
CA LEU A 20 15.30 -6.85 -15.19
C LEU A 20 14.56 -5.60 -14.71
N PHE A 21 14.11 -5.63 -13.44
CA PHE A 21 13.50 -4.49 -12.77
C PHE A 21 14.26 -3.17 -12.98
N ARG A 22 15.59 -3.20 -12.78
CA ARG A 22 16.47 -2.02 -12.90
C ARG A 22 16.50 -1.38 -14.29
N ASN A 23 16.13 -2.13 -15.32
CA ASN A 23 16.10 -1.70 -16.71
C ASN A 23 14.66 -1.51 -17.22
N CYS A 24 13.68 -1.54 -16.31
CA CYS A 24 12.26 -1.38 -16.66
C CYS A 24 11.95 0.09 -16.91
N LEU A 25 11.36 0.39 -18.07
CA LEU A 25 10.93 1.74 -18.42
C LEU A 25 9.52 2.07 -17.93
N ALA A 26 8.76 1.06 -17.48
CA ALA A 26 7.45 1.29 -16.91
C ALA A 26 7.55 1.94 -15.52
N PRO A 27 6.54 2.72 -15.11
CA PRO A 27 6.48 3.23 -13.74
C PRO A 27 6.65 2.12 -12.71
N VAL A 28 7.26 2.43 -11.56
CA VAL A 28 7.37 1.47 -10.46
C VAL A 28 5.98 1.13 -9.96
N THR A 29 5.54 -0.11 -10.23
CA THR A 29 4.15 -0.50 -10.05
C THR A 29 3.95 -1.32 -8.78
N SER A 30 2.92 -0.95 -8.01
CA SER A 30 2.38 -1.71 -6.88
C SER A 30 0.94 -2.11 -7.16
N TYR A 31 0.50 -3.22 -6.58
CA TYR A 31 -0.84 -3.77 -6.73
C TYR A 31 -1.49 -3.92 -5.36
N GLY A 32 -2.75 -3.51 -5.26
CA GLY A 32 -3.45 -3.53 -3.97
C GLY A 32 -4.95 -3.75 -4.12
N ILE A 33 -5.62 -3.73 -2.98
CA ILE A 33 -7.06 -3.88 -2.88
C ILE A 33 -7.64 -2.70 -2.13
N ILE A 34 -8.70 -2.12 -2.69
CA ILE A 34 -9.63 -1.24 -1.98
C ILE A 34 -10.75 -2.12 -1.47
N ALA A 35 -10.69 -2.48 -0.19
CA ALA A 35 -11.71 -3.28 0.44
C ALA A 35 -12.81 -2.39 1.02
N VAL A 36 -14.05 -2.81 0.81
CA VAL A 36 -15.24 -2.15 1.32
C VAL A 36 -16.12 -3.13 2.09
N LYS A 37 -16.85 -2.62 3.09
CA LYS A 37 -17.97 -3.33 3.72
C LYS A 37 -19.16 -2.39 3.85
N TYR A 38 -20.35 -2.95 4.02
CA TYR A 38 -21.58 -2.20 4.26
C TYR A 38 -21.92 -2.24 5.76
N ASP A 39 -22.36 -1.13 6.34
CA ASP A 39 -22.64 -1.00 7.79
C ASP A 39 -23.85 -1.80 8.27
N ASN A 40 -24.77 -2.11 7.39
CA ASN A 40 -25.96 -2.88 7.74
C ASN A 40 -25.83 -4.33 7.28
N ASP A 41 -26.40 -5.26 8.06
CA ASP A 41 -26.68 -6.64 7.68
C ASP A 41 -27.57 -6.71 6.41
N ILE A 42 -27.02 -6.24 5.30
CA ILE A 42 -27.55 -6.62 4.00
C ILE A 42 -27.29 -8.11 3.92
N ASN A 43 -28.31 -8.84 4.35
CA ASN A 43 -28.32 -10.29 4.31
C ASN A 43 -27.71 -10.73 2.98
N ARG A 44 -26.70 -11.61 2.98
CA ARG A 44 -26.03 -12.11 1.74
C ARG A 44 -27.05 -12.49 0.66
N SER A 45 -28.26 -12.91 1.07
CA SER A 45 -29.38 -13.16 0.17
C SER A 45 -29.95 -11.89 -0.49
N SER A 46 -29.82 -10.71 0.08
CA SER A 46 -30.34 -9.45 -0.51
C SER A 46 -29.35 -8.79 -1.47
N LEU A 47 -28.05 -8.98 -1.30
CA LEU A 47 -27.05 -8.62 -2.33
C LEU A 47 -27.29 -9.41 -3.63
N PHE A 48 -27.99 -10.52 -3.53
CA PHE A 48 -28.29 -11.45 -4.59
C PHE A 48 -29.79 -11.60 -4.89
N SER A 49 -30.69 -10.90 -4.24
CA SER A 49 -32.12 -10.94 -4.55
C SER A 49 -32.53 -9.77 -5.44
N LYS A 50 -33.47 -10.04 -6.38
CA LYS A 50 -34.05 -9.04 -7.28
C LYS A 50 -34.84 -7.94 -6.60
N THR A 51 -34.96 -7.97 -5.29
CA THR A 51 -35.71 -6.96 -4.57
C THR A 51 -34.91 -5.66 -4.63
N THR A 52 -35.40 -4.75 -5.42
CA THR A 52 -34.99 -3.37 -5.57
C THR A 52 -34.36 -2.87 -4.28
N MET A 53 -33.05 -2.62 -4.32
CA MET A 53 -32.40 -1.78 -3.32
C MET A 53 -33.10 -0.42 -3.40
N VAL A 54 -34.15 -0.24 -2.63
CA VAL A 54 -34.65 1.10 -2.36
C VAL A 54 -33.52 1.77 -1.63
N ASN A 55 -32.85 2.69 -2.31
CA ASN A 55 -31.86 3.59 -1.75
C ASN A 55 -32.54 4.42 -0.66
N ASN A 56 -32.73 3.83 0.50
CA ASN A 56 -32.87 4.59 1.72
C ASN A 56 -31.47 5.10 2.03
N GLY A 57 -31.25 6.38 1.82
CA GLY A 57 -29.98 7.10 1.75
C GLY A 57 -29.05 7.02 2.97
N ASN A 58 -28.92 5.86 3.60
CA ASN A 58 -28.15 5.62 4.81
C ASN A 58 -27.32 4.33 4.79
N ASP A 59 -27.15 3.67 3.64
CA ASP A 59 -26.21 2.56 3.58
C ASP A 59 -24.78 3.14 3.54
N SER A 60 -24.21 3.32 4.72
CA SER A 60 -22.84 3.80 4.84
C SER A 60 -21.88 2.69 4.41
N ILE A 61 -21.11 2.97 3.36
CA ILE A 61 -20.03 2.13 2.89
C ILE A 61 -18.78 2.49 3.69
N GLN A 62 -18.14 1.49 4.29
CA GLN A 62 -16.85 1.65 4.95
C GLN A 62 -15.71 1.15 4.07
N PHE A 63 -14.61 1.87 4.09
CA PHE A 63 -13.35 1.57 3.38
C PHE A 63 -12.30 1.12 4.37
N LEU A 64 -11.59 0.04 4.05
CA LEU A 64 -10.47 -0.41 4.84
C LEU A 64 -9.23 0.42 4.51
N LEU A 65 -8.69 1.10 5.50
CA LEU A 65 -7.41 1.79 5.43
C LEU A 65 -6.40 1.16 6.38
N ILE A 66 -5.15 1.20 5.95
CA ILE A 66 -3.99 0.89 6.77
C ILE A 66 -3.16 2.15 6.97
N GLN A 67 -2.56 2.29 8.15
CA GLN A 67 -1.56 3.30 8.44
C GLN A 67 -0.18 2.66 8.37
N ARG A 68 0.78 3.33 7.78
CA ARG A 68 2.17 2.88 7.87
C ARG A 68 2.66 2.92 9.31
N LYS A 69 3.57 2.01 9.66
CA LYS A 69 4.25 2.06 10.96
C LYS A 69 5.18 3.28 11.06
N ASP A 70 5.94 3.50 10.01
CA ASP A 70 6.82 4.65 9.84
C ASP A 70 6.51 5.34 8.52
N SER A 71 6.69 6.67 8.46
CA SER A 71 6.48 7.43 7.24
C SER A 71 7.46 7.02 6.14
N LEU A 72 7.02 7.13 4.88
CA LEU A 72 7.91 6.88 3.75
C LEU A 72 9.16 7.75 3.81
N SER A 73 9.00 8.99 4.24
CA SER A 73 10.09 9.95 4.38
C SER A 73 11.13 9.51 5.41
N PHE A 74 10.71 9.01 6.57
CA PHE A 74 11.60 8.49 7.58
C PHE A 74 12.34 7.24 7.11
N VAL A 75 11.63 6.28 6.51
CA VAL A 75 12.23 5.07 5.95
C VAL A 75 13.26 5.38 4.86
N GLU A 76 12.96 6.31 3.93
CA GLU A 76 13.90 6.72 2.88
C GLU A 76 15.11 7.44 3.45
N PHE A 77 14.91 8.27 4.46
CA PHE A 77 15.99 8.98 5.16
C PHE A 77 16.95 8.01 5.83
N ILE A 78 16.45 7.08 6.66
CA ILE A 78 17.30 6.10 7.34
C ILE A 78 18.01 5.17 6.35
N ARG A 79 17.36 4.82 5.21
CA ARG A 79 17.99 4.06 4.12
C ARG A 79 19.03 4.86 3.32
N GLY A 80 19.25 6.11 3.65
CA GLY A 80 20.20 6.96 2.95
C GLY A 80 19.88 7.14 1.47
N LYS A 81 18.58 7.20 1.10
CA LYS A 81 18.13 7.37 -0.31
C LYS A 81 18.12 8.84 -0.73
N TYR A 82 19.14 9.58 -0.37
CA TYR A 82 19.34 10.99 -0.71
C TYR A 82 20.79 11.28 -1.03
N ASN A 83 21.02 12.38 -1.72
CA ASN A 83 22.34 12.99 -1.84
C ASN A 83 22.51 14.01 -0.70
N GLN A 84 23.62 13.95 0.04
CA GLN A 84 23.90 14.86 1.16
C GLN A 84 23.95 16.35 0.76
N TYR A 85 24.17 16.65 -0.50
CA TYR A 85 24.19 18.03 -1.04
C TYR A 85 22.84 18.48 -1.58
N ASP A 86 21.85 17.58 -1.67
CA ASP A 86 20.50 17.89 -2.09
C ASP A 86 19.65 18.34 -0.88
N THR A 87 19.87 19.59 -0.48
CA THR A 87 19.18 20.18 0.67
C THR A 87 17.68 20.31 0.44
N GLU A 88 17.24 20.46 -0.81
CA GLU A 88 15.83 20.52 -1.15
C GLU A 88 15.14 19.17 -0.90
N TYR A 89 15.75 18.09 -1.37
CA TYR A 89 15.19 16.76 -1.15
C TYR A 89 15.24 16.34 0.33
N ILE A 90 16.34 16.65 1.02
CA ILE A 90 16.47 16.40 2.47
C ILE A 90 15.37 17.16 3.23
N SER A 91 15.12 18.43 2.92
CA SER A 91 14.05 19.20 3.55
C SER A 91 12.66 18.59 3.31
N LYS A 92 12.38 18.09 2.11
CA LYS A 92 11.13 17.37 1.78
C LYS A 92 10.99 16.09 2.63
N LEU A 93 12.08 15.34 2.81
CA LEU A 93 12.07 14.16 3.67
C LEU A 93 11.77 14.56 5.13
N LEU A 94 12.43 15.57 5.67
CA LEU A 94 12.18 16.02 7.04
C LEU A 94 10.75 16.51 7.24
N LEU A 95 10.21 17.30 6.32
CA LEU A 95 8.84 17.81 6.37
C LEU A 95 7.77 16.70 6.19
N GLY A 96 8.13 15.59 5.53
CA GLY A 96 7.24 14.44 5.34
C GLY A 96 7.18 13.48 6.53
N MET A 97 8.14 13.57 7.45
CA MET A 97 8.18 12.77 8.69
C MET A 97 7.11 13.20 9.69
N THR A 98 6.88 12.38 10.70
CA THR A 98 6.08 12.75 11.87
C THR A 98 6.92 13.49 12.90
N GLN A 99 6.24 14.15 13.87
CA GLN A 99 6.90 14.80 14.99
C GLN A 99 7.70 13.80 15.84
N ASP A 100 7.16 12.61 16.05
CA ASP A 100 7.86 11.53 16.76
C ASP A 100 9.11 11.06 16.01
N GLU A 101 9.02 10.90 14.70
CA GLU A 101 10.18 10.52 13.89
C GLU A 101 11.28 11.57 13.90
N GLN A 102 10.93 12.86 13.84
CA GLN A 102 11.89 13.93 14.01
C GLN A 102 12.49 13.96 15.43
N HIS A 103 11.71 13.59 16.45
CA HIS A 103 12.21 13.44 17.82
C HIS A 103 13.20 12.27 17.93
N ARG A 104 12.87 11.12 17.34
CA ARG A 104 13.78 9.95 17.26
C ARG A 104 15.10 10.31 16.59
N LEU A 105 15.10 11.08 15.51
CA LEU A 105 16.31 11.56 14.83
C LEU A 105 17.21 12.45 15.74
N ARG A 106 16.62 13.15 16.71
CA ARG A 106 17.39 13.99 17.65
C ARG A 106 17.99 13.21 18.82
N THR A 107 17.36 12.10 19.19
CA THR A 107 17.62 11.42 20.48
C THR A 107 18.29 10.07 20.33
N LYS A 108 18.25 9.46 19.14
CA LYS A 108 18.78 8.12 18.91
C LYS A 108 19.94 8.13 17.93
N ASN A 109 20.87 7.19 18.11
CA ASN A 109 21.94 6.96 17.16
C ASN A 109 21.44 6.16 15.94
N PHE A 110 22.27 6.08 14.90
CA PHE A 110 21.88 5.40 13.65
C PHE A 110 21.56 3.92 13.86
N TYR A 111 22.31 3.23 14.69
CA TYR A 111 22.08 1.82 14.98
C TYR A 111 20.70 1.58 15.61
N GLU A 112 20.31 2.39 16.59
CA GLU A 112 19.00 2.31 17.24
C GLU A 112 17.87 2.57 16.24
N LEU A 113 17.99 3.60 15.39
CA LEU A 113 17.01 3.92 14.34
C LEU A 113 16.88 2.80 13.33
N TRP A 114 17.99 2.19 12.93
CA TRP A 114 18.01 1.06 12.02
C TRP A 114 17.33 -0.18 12.62
N GLN A 115 17.62 -0.48 13.89
CA GLN A 115 17.02 -1.62 14.59
C GLN A 115 15.51 -1.48 14.76
N GLU A 116 15.00 -0.28 15.00
CA GLU A 116 13.55 -0.02 15.08
C GLU A 116 12.82 -0.29 13.78
N LEU A 117 13.45 0.02 12.64
CA LEU A 117 12.85 -0.20 11.33
C LEU A 117 12.89 -1.67 10.89
N TRP A 118 13.99 -2.37 11.15
CA TRP A 118 14.19 -3.72 10.58
C TRP A 118 14.32 -4.84 11.61
N GLY A 119 14.42 -4.53 12.90
CA GLY A 119 14.57 -5.52 13.99
C GLY A 119 15.94 -6.18 14.01
N GLU A 120 16.26 -6.85 15.14
CA GLU A 120 17.58 -7.47 15.36
C GLU A 120 17.86 -8.67 14.44
N SER A 121 16.85 -9.47 14.12
CA SER A 121 17.02 -10.78 13.47
C SER A 121 17.02 -10.74 11.94
N SER A 122 16.50 -9.70 11.32
CA SER A 122 16.37 -9.64 9.86
C SER A 122 17.52 -8.95 9.14
N GLY A 123 18.43 -8.32 9.88
CA GLY A 123 19.36 -7.34 9.33
C GLY A 123 20.72 -7.83 8.89
N MET A 124 21.33 -8.81 9.59
CA MET A 124 22.76 -8.94 9.49
C MET A 124 23.29 -9.65 8.23
N ARG A 125 22.52 -10.51 7.56
CA ARG A 125 23.02 -11.22 6.38
C ARG A 125 22.51 -10.68 5.04
N SER A 126 21.26 -10.25 4.98
CA SER A 126 20.64 -9.79 3.72
C SER A 126 20.85 -8.29 3.46
N HIS A 127 21.00 -7.46 4.51
CA HIS A 127 21.06 -5.99 4.40
C HIS A 127 22.36 -5.37 4.95
N LYS A 128 23.41 -6.17 5.21
CA LYS A 128 24.67 -5.64 5.74
C LYS A 128 25.27 -4.54 4.85
N ASN A 129 25.27 -4.76 3.54
CA ASN A 129 25.79 -3.77 2.58
C ASN A 129 24.89 -2.50 2.54
N ASP A 130 23.57 -2.67 2.75
CA ASP A 130 22.65 -1.53 2.83
C ASP A 130 22.88 -0.77 4.13
N TYR A 131 23.09 -1.43 5.27
CA TYR A 131 23.38 -0.81 6.55
C TYR A 131 24.61 0.09 6.47
N GLU A 132 25.77 -0.45 6.08
CA GLU A 132 27.03 0.28 6.02
C GLU A 132 26.95 1.50 5.10
N SER A 133 26.29 1.34 3.95
CA SER A 133 26.09 2.45 3.00
C SER A 133 25.14 3.52 3.52
N SER A 134 24.11 3.14 4.25
CA SER A 134 23.13 4.04 4.84
C SER A 134 23.70 4.79 6.04
N GLU A 135 24.43 4.07 6.92
CA GLU A 135 25.15 4.66 8.04
C GLU A 135 26.14 5.72 7.58
N LYS A 136 26.95 5.40 6.57
CA LYS A 136 27.91 6.36 6.01
C LYS A 136 27.23 7.65 5.53
N ARG A 137 26.06 7.54 4.88
CA ARG A 137 25.32 8.72 4.42
C ARG A 137 24.69 9.49 5.56
N PHE A 138 24.15 8.81 6.57
CA PHE A 138 23.61 9.42 7.76
C PHE A 138 24.70 10.22 8.50
N MET A 139 25.89 9.66 8.70
CA MET A 139 27.01 10.33 9.35
C MET A 139 27.49 11.58 8.61
N GLN A 140 27.32 11.65 7.29
CA GLN A 140 27.69 12.83 6.49
C GLN A 140 26.83 14.06 6.78
N ILE A 141 25.61 13.88 7.30
CA ILE A 141 24.67 14.99 7.61
C ILE A 141 24.39 15.09 9.10
N CYS A 142 24.90 14.18 9.92
CA CYS A 142 24.59 14.07 11.35
C CYS A 142 24.84 15.40 12.10
N ASP A 143 25.95 16.07 11.83
CA ASP A 143 26.33 17.34 12.49
C ASP A 143 25.38 18.49 12.11
N GLN A 144 24.78 18.43 10.92
CA GLN A 144 23.85 19.45 10.41
C GLN A 144 22.40 19.15 10.82
N LEU A 145 22.10 17.92 11.20
CA LEU A 145 20.75 17.43 11.46
C LEU A 145 19.99 18.24 12.53
N PRO A 146 20.59 18.64 13.66
CA PRO A 146 19.89 19.46 14.65
C PRO A 146 19.41 20.81 14.07
N ALA A 147 20.25 21.47 13.28
CA ALA A 147 19.89 22.74 12.63
C ALA A 147 18.81 22.55 11.56
N LEU A 148 18.91 21.49 10.75
CA LEU A 148 17.91 21.16 9.74
C LEU A 148 16.54 20.84 10.36
N LEU A 149 16.50 20.10 11.46
CA LEU A 149 15.27 19.78 12.19
C LEU A 149 14.61 21.00 12.84
N LEU A 150 15.39 22.02 13.20
CA LEU A 150 14.85 23.30 13.65
C LEU A 150 14.30 24.15 12.49
N GLN A 151 14.97 24.10 11.36
CA GLN A 151 14.57 24.83 10.16
C GLN A 151 13.34 24.25 9.47
N TYR A 152 13.15 22.92 9.52
CA TYR A 152 12.09 22.18 8.81
C TYR A 152 11.21 21.39 9.79
N PRO A 153 10.48 22.06 10.72
CA PRO A 153 9.57 21.38 11.63
C PRO A 153 8.39 20.77 10.84
N THR A 154 8.07 19.53 11.15
CA THR A 154 6.92 18.87 10.53
C THR A 154 5.61 19.20 11.24
N LYS A 155 4.50 19.19 10.46
CA LYS A 155 3.13 19.30 11.00
C LYS A 155 2.46 17.94 11.26
N TRP A 156 3.06 16.86 10.79
CA TRP A 156 2.44 15.53 10.83
C TRP A 156 2.62 14.89 12.20
N VAL A 157 1.50 14.40 12.75
CA VAL A 157 1.46 13.69 14.04
C VAL A 157 1.55 12.18 13.82
N GLU A 158 1.01 11.70 12.72
CA GLU A 158 0.95 10.28 12.39
C GLU A 158 1.47 9.99 10.95
N PRO A 159 1.98 8.77 10.69
CA PRO A 159 2.37 8.33 9.36
C PRO A 159 1.19 8.28 8.39
N GLU A 160 1.50 8.06 7.11
CA GLU A 160 0.52 8.05 6.03
C GLU A 160 -0.49 6.91 6.16
N TRP A 161 -1.77 7.25 5.93
CA TRP A 161 -2.85 6.32 5.68
C TRP A 161 -3.03 6.05 4.19
N GLY A 162 -3.42 4.82 3.84
CA GLY A 162 -3.68 4.43 2.47
C GLY A 162 -4.31 3.06 2.35
N PHE A 163 -4.28 2.52 1.13
CA PHE A 163 -4.81 1.18 0.85
C PHE A 163 -3.68 0.15 0.90
N PRO A 164 -3.98 -1.09 1.34
CA PRO A 164 -3.05 -2.21 1.29
C PRO A 164 -2.56 -2.45 -0.13
N LYS A 165 -1.23 -2.51 -0.32
CA LYS A 165 -0.60 -2.72 -1.63
C LYS A 165 0.89 -3.03 -1.50
N GLY A 166 1.39 -3.79 -2.44
CA GLY A 166 2.82 -4.00 -2.54
C GLY A 166 3.29 -4.40 -3.93
N ARG A 167 4.51 -4.85 -4.02
CA ARG A 167 5.17 -5.15 -5.28
C ARG A 167 5.05 -6.63 -5.64
N ARG A 168 5.05 -6.88 -6.94
CA ARG A 168 4.98 -8.23 -7.49
C ARG A 168 6.22 -9.05 -7.13
N ASN A 169 5.98 -10.28 -6.74
CA ASN A 169 7.00 -11.32 -6.68
C ASN A 169 7.34 -11.85 -8.09
N PRO A 170 8.50 -12.50 -8.28
CA PRO A 170 8.81 -13.17 -9.54
C PRO A 170 7.69 -14.15 -9.93
N TYR A 171 7.26 -14.08 -11.21
CA TYR A 171 6.22 -14.95 -11.79
C TYR A 171 4.81 -14.82 -11.21
N GLU A 172 4.55 -13.82 -10.40
CA GLU A 172 3.24 -13.49 -9.85
C GLU A 172 2.44 -12.62 -10.85
N ASN A 173 1.14 -12.85 -10.98
CA ASN A 173 0.26 -11.96 -11.75
C ASN A 173 -0.26 -10.80 -10.88
N ASP A 174 -0.83 -9.77 -11.53
CA ASP A 174 -1.29 -8.54 -10.87
C ASP A 174 -2.29 -8.80 -9.76
N MET A 175 -3.31 -9.64 -10.03
CA MET A 175 -4.36 -9.96 -9.07
C MET A 175 -3.85 -10.78 -7.89
N SER A 176 -2.99 -11.77 -8.14
CA SER A 176 -2.37 -12.58 -7.10
C SER A 176 -1.50 -11.74 -6.18
N CYS A 177 -0.74 -10.79 -6.75
CA CYS A 177 0.04 -9.83 -5.98
C CYS A 177 -0.86 -8.98 -5.08
N ALA A 178 -1.92 -8.39 -5.64
CA ALA A 178 -2.84 -7.55 -4.87
C ALA A 178 -3.50 -8.33 -3.71
N ILE A 179 -3.90 -9.59 -3.93
CA ILE A 179 -4.50 -10.44 -2.91
C ILE A 179 -3.48 -10.80 -1.82
N ARG A 180 -2.27 -11.21 -2.19
CA ARG A 180 -1.21 -11.55 -1.23
C ARG A 180 -0.86 -10.35 -0.35
N GLU A 181 -0.57 -9.19 -0.94
CA GLU A 181 -0.23 -7.96 -0.21
C GLU A 181 -1.38 -7.54 0.72
N PHE A 182 -2.63 -7.67 0.24
CA PHE A 182 -3.80 -7.38 1.06
C PHE A 182 -3.86 -8.29 2.30
N GLN A 183 -3.63 -9.59 2.14
CA GLN A 183 -3.63 -10.54 3.26
C GLN A 183 -2.46 -10.28 4.22
N GLU A 184 -1.26 -10.01 3.70
CA GLU A 184 -0.06 -9.72 4.50
C GLU A 184 -0.21 -8.44 5.33
N GLU A 185 -0.81 -7.38 4.75
CA GLU A 185 -0.95 -6.09 5.41
C GLU A 185 -2.21 -5.96 6.29
N THR A 186 -3.22 -6.84 6.11
CA THR A 186 -4.49 -6.76 6.86
C THR A 186 -4.75 -7.95 7.79
N GLY A 187 -4.05 -9.07 7.61
CA GLY A 187 -4.31 -10.32 8.32
C GLY A 187 -5.61 -11.03 7.91
N LEU A 188 -6.36 -10.50 6.95
CA LEU A 188 -7.63 -11.08 6.50
C LEU A 188 -7.39 -12.33 5.65
N ASN A 189 -8.23 -13.36 5.85
CA ASN A 189 -8.17 -14.59 5.07
C ASN A 189 -8.88 -14.43 3.73
N ARG A 190 -8.55 -15.31 2.79
CA ARG A 190 -9.16 -15.30 1.45
C ARG A 190 -10.70 -15.48 1.46
N THR A 191 -11.24 -16.06 2.52
CA THR A 191 -12.68 -16.30 2.73
C THR A 191 -13.42 -15.05 3.22
N ASP A 192 -12.70 -14.03 3.71
CA ASP A 192 -13.31 -12.86 4.33
C ASP A 192 -13.74 -11.80 3.31
N PHE A 193 -13.27 -11.93 2.08
CA PHE A 193 -13.54 -10.95 1.02
C PHE A 193 -13.68 -11.58 -0.38
N VAL A 194 -14.38 -10.88 -1.26
CA VAL A 194 -14.56 -11.24 -2.66
C VAL A 194 -14.10 -10.09 -3.54
N VAL A 195 -13.11 -10.34 -4.40
CA VAL A 195 -12.64 -9.35 -5.38
C VAL A 195 -13.62 -9.27 -6.54
N LEU A 196 -14.04 -8.06 -6.91
CA LEU A 196 -14.94 -7.80 -8.02
C LEU A 196 -14.21 -8.05 -9.35
N GLN A 197 -14.63 -9.07 -10.10
CA GLN A 197 -14.01 -9.44 -11.38
C GLN A 197 -14.55 -8.68 -12.57
N ASN A 198 -15.74 -8.11 -12.46
CA ASN A 198 -16.43 -7.36 -13.51
C ASN A 198 -16.14 -5.84 -13.46
N THR A 199 -15.15 -5.43 -12.69
CA THR A 199 -14.67 -4.06 -12.64
C THR A 199 -13.22 -3.98 -13.11
N TYR A 200 -12.87 -2.87 -13.78
CA TYR A 200 -11.47 -2.60 -14.10
C TYR A 200 -10.72 -2.15 -12.85
N SER A 201 -9.42 -2.43 -12.82
CA SER A 201 -8.56 -1.86 -11.77
C SER A 201 -8.54 -0.33 -11.87
N ILE A 202 -8.56 0.34 -10.73
CA ILE A 202 -8.39 1.78 -10.63
C ILE A 202 -6.90 2.05 -10.40
N SER A 203 -6.33 3.01 -11.12
CA SER A 203 -4.91 3.33 -10.99
C SER A 203 -4.67 4.79 -10.68
N GLU A 204 -3.67 5.05 -9.86
CA GLU A 204 -3.04 6.36 -9.67
C GLU A 204 -1.62 6.33 -10.22
N THR A 205 -1.18 7.43 -10.80
CA THR A 205 0.16 7.57 -11.37
C THR A 205 0.71 8.92 -10.97
N PHE A 206 1.89 8.94 -10.37
CA PHE A 206 2.48 10.17 -9.83
C PHE A 206 4.00 10.10 -9.82
N PHE A 207 4.65 11.25 -9.69
CA PHE A 207 6.08 11.33 -9.38
C PHE A 207 6.28 11.48 -7.87
N GLY A 208 7.09 10.60 -7.30
CA GLY A 208 7.50 10.73 -5.91
C GLY A 208 8.43 11.93 -5.71
N SER A 209 8.65 12.33 -4.47
CA SER A 209 9.63 13.37 -4.11
C SER A 209 11.06 13.04 -4.57
N ASN A 210 11.36 11.75 -4.79
CA ASN A 210 12.60 11.22 -5.34
C ASN A 210 12.64 11.24 -6.88
N HIS A 211 11.70 11.90 -7.54
CA HIS A 211 11.53 11.98 -9.01
C HIS A 211 11.31 10.63 -9.71
N ILE A 212 11.02 9.57 -8.98
CA ILE A 212 10.66 8.27 -9.56
C ILE A 212 9.17 8.28 -9.92
N HIS A 213 8.88 7.76 -11.11
CA HIS A 213 7.52 7.59 -11.60
C HIS A 213 6.90 6.32 -11.00
N TYR A 214 5.79 6.45 -10.29
CA TYR A 214 5.06 5.38 -9.63
C TYR A 214 3.70 5.16 -10.27
N CYS A 215 3.22 3.92 -10.20
CA CYS A 215 1.86 3.53 -10.56
C CYS A 215 1.32 2.59 -9.48
N HIS A 216 0.18 2.91 -8.88
CA HIS A 216 -0.52 1.97 -8.02
C HIS A 216 -1.81 1.53 -8.68
N LYS A 217 -2.03 0.23 -8.78
CA LYS A 217 -3.23 -0.39 -9.35
C LYS A 217 -4.01 -1.09 -8.27
N TYR A 218 -5.29 -0.74 -8.14
CA TYR A 218 -6.17 -1.28 -7.12
C TYR A 218 -7.34 -2.03 -7.73
N TYR A 219 -7.63 -3.19 -7.17
CA TYR A 219 -8.86 -3.93 -7.39
C TYR A 219 -9.83 -3.63 -6.25
N ILE A 220 -11.13 -3.67 -6.51
CA ILE A 220 -12.13 -3.48 -5.47
C ILE A 220 -12.53 -4.86 -4.93
N ALA A 221 -12.64 -4.98 -3.60
CA ALA A 221 -13.17 -6.16 -2.95
C ALA A 221 -14.28 -5.79 -1.96
N ILE A 222 -15.26 -6.68 -1.83
CA ILE A 222 -16.32 -6.59 -0.82
C ILE A 222 -15.96 -7.58 0.29
N CYS A 223 -15.88 -7.10 1.52
CA CYS A 223 -15.71 -7.91 2.72
C CYS A 223 -17.06 -8.28 3.33
N ASN A 224 -17.08 -9.38 4.08
CA ASN A 224 -18.25 -9.72 4.88
C ASN A 224 -18.50 -8.62 5.93
N THR A 225 -19.75 -8.32 6.21
CA THR A 225 -20.16 -7.25 7.17
C THR A 225 -19.64 -7.49 8.58
N SER A 226 -19.50 -8.77 8.97
CA SER A 226 -18.99 -9.21 10.27
C SER A 226 -17.47 -9.17 10.40
N VAL A 227 -16.73 -8.79 9.32
CA VAL A 227 -15.27 -8.76 9.37
C VAL A 227 -14.82 -7.54 10.15
N GLU A 228 -14.23 -7.80 11.30
CA GLU A 228 -13.49 -6.81 12.07
C GLU A 228 -12.00 -6.94 11.81
N VAL A 229 -11.29 -5.85 12.00
CA VAL A 229 -9.85 -5.78 11.76
C VAL A 229 -9.15 -5.25 12.99
N GLU A 230 -8.10 -5.94 13.37
CA GLU A 230 -7.24 -5.55 14.50
C GLU A 230 -5.78 -5.76 14.14
N MET A 231 -4.91 -4.94 14.75
CA MET A 231 -3.47 -5.09 14.60
C MET A 231 -3.00 -6.39 15.27
N ASN A 232 -2.42 -7.28 14.50
CA ASN A 232 -1.75 -8.46 15.04
C ASN A 232 -0.23 -8.21 15.12
N ILE A 233 0.22 -7.82 16.31
CA ILE A 233 1.65 -7.57 16.56
C ILE A 233 2.53 -8.82 16.48
N GLN A 234 1.95 -10.01 16.51
CA GLN A 234 2.67 -11.28 16.36
C GLN A 234 2.81 -11.68 14.88
N ASP A 235 2.01 -11.08 13.99
CA ASP A 235 2.18 -11.27 12.56
C ASP A 235 3.43 -10.52 12.09
N PHE A 236 4.35 -11.25 11.46
CA PHE A 236 5.64 -10.72 11.06
C PHE A 236 5.52 -9.62 9.98
N HIS A 237 4.61 -9.77 9.03
CA HIS A 237 4.44 -8.80 7.94
C HIS A 237 3.72 -7.56 8.45
N MET A 238 2.59 -7.75 9.10
CA MET A 238 1.79 -6.66 9.64
C MET A 238 2.58 -5.81 10.65
N SER A 239 3.23 -6.42 11.62
CA SER A 239 3.92 -5.71 12.71
C SER A 239 5.11 -4.86 12.25
N ARG A 240 5.67 -5.15 11.07
CA ARG A 240 6.82 -4.40 10.52
C ARG A 240 6.43 -3.20 9.68
N GLU A 241 5.32 -3.29 8.96
CA GLU A 241 4.95 -2.30 7.95
C GLU A 241 3.73 -1.47 8.35
N ILE A 242 2.85 -2.04 9.20
CA ILE A 242 1.56 -1.44 9.54
C ILE A 242 1.58 -0.95 10.98
N GLY A 243 1.15 0.30 11.19
CA GLY A 243 1.00 0.92 12.51
C GLY A 243 -0.44 0.86 13.02
N ALA A 244 -1.41 0.91 12.11
CA ALA A 244 -2.83 0.78 12.44
C ALA A 244 -3.62 0.30 11.23
N ILE A 245 -4.79 -0.28 11.51
CA ILE A 245 -5.77 -0.69 10.49
C ILE A 245 -7.17 -0.29 10.96
N LYS A 246 -8.00 0.23 10.04
CA LYS A 246 -9.33 0.73 10.43
C LYS A 246 -10.31 0.71 9.27
N TRP A 247 -11.57 0.37 9.58
CA TRP A 247 -12.72 0.67 8.74
C TRP A 247 -13.12 2.13 8.92
N CYS A 248 -13.28 2.85 7.83
CA CYS A 248 -13.55 4.29 7.80
C CYS A 248 -14.71 4.59 6.85
N SER A 249 -15.58 5.51 7.23
CA SER A 249 -16.52 6.12 6.27
C SER A 249 -15.75 6.84 5.16
N LEU A 250 -16.41 7.19 4.07
CA LEU A 250 -15.79 7.94 2.97
C LEU A 250 -15.16 9.26 3.45
N ASP A 251 -15.89 9.99 4.31
CA ASP A 251 -15.42 11.28 4.84
C ASP A 251 -14.23 11.09 5.80
N GLU A 252 -14.30 10.10 6.67
CA GLU A 252 -13.18 9.77 7.57
C GLU A 252 -11.95 9.31 6.77
N ALA A 253 -12.11 8.43 5.80
CA ALA A 253 -11.03 7.98 4.92
C ALA A 253 -10.40 9.15 4.16
N THR A 254 -11.21 10.07 3.66
CA THR A 254 -10.74 11.28 2.99
C THR A 254 -9.94 12.19 3.93
N SER A 255 -10.35 12.30 5.19
CA SER A 255 -9.64 13.11 6.19
C SER A 255 -8.30 12.50 6.62
N LYS A 256 -8.23 11.15 6.68
CA LYS A 256 -7.00 10.42 7.05
C LYS A 256 -5.93 10.44 5.97
N ILE A 257 -6.32 10.38 4.71
CA ILE A 257 -5.36 10.49 3.60
C ILE A 257 -4.82 11.92 3.55
N ARG A 258 -3.50 12.07 3.61
CA ARG A 258 -2.84 13.39 3.59
C ARG A 258 -3.34 14.24 2.43
N PRO A 259 -3.61 15.55 2.62
CA PRO A 259 -4.18 16.43 1.60
C PRO A 259 -3.35 16.57 0.33
N ASP A 260 -2.04 16.45 0.44
CA ASP A 260 -1.09 16.50 -0.65
C ASP A 260 -1.08 15.21 -1.52
N ASN A 261 -1.69 14.13 -1.04
CA ASN A 261 -1.88 12.91 -1.82
C ASN A 261 -3.22 12.94 -2.58
N VAL A 262 -3.30 13.87 -3.56
CA VAL A 262 -4.51 14.15 -4.33
C VAL A 262 -4.96 12.92 -5.11
N GLU A 263 -4.02 12.22 -5.75
CA GLU A 263 -4.30 11.05 -6.58
C GLU A 263 -4.97 9.93 -5.77
N LYS A 264 -4.51 9.70 -4.53
CA LYS A 264 -5.10 8.69 -3.65
C LYS A 264 -6.52 9.07 -3.18
N ARG A 265 -6.75 10.36 -2.92
CA ARG A 265 -8.09 10.86 -2.62
C ARG A 265 -9.04 10.69 -3.80
N GLU A 266 -8.57 10.94 -5.03
CA GLU A 266 -9.36 10.68 -6.24
C GLU A 266 -9.70 9.20 -6.41
N ILE A 267 -8.74 8.29 -6.12
CA ILE A 267 -8.96 6.83 -6.13
C ILE A 267 -10.07 6.45 -5.14
N LEU A 268 -10.03 6.98 -3.91
CA LEU A 268 -11.05 6.74 -2.91
C LEU A 268 -12.44 7.19 -3.39
N LEU A 269 -12.54 8.41 -3.94
CA LEU A 269 -13.79 8.95 -4.47
C LEU A 269 -14.31 8.13 -5.67
N LYS A 270 -13.41 7.69 -6.56
CA LYS A 270 -13.77 6.82 -7.69
C LYS A 270 -14.30 5.47 -7.19
N ALA A 271 -13.65 4.87 -6.20
CA ALA A 271 -14.12 3.62 -5.61
C ALA A 271 -15.49 3.80 -4.95
N GLY A 272 -15.69 4.87 -4.19
CA GLY A 272 -16.98 5.22 -3.58
C GLY A 272 -18.09 5.37 -4.63
N LYS A 273 -17.81 6.05 -5.74
CA LYS A 273 -18.77 6.20 -6.84
C LYS A 273 -19.11 4.87 -7.51
N ILE A 274 -18.11 3.99 -7.70
CA ILE A 274 -18.33 2.65 -8.27
C ILE A 274 -19.23 1.86 -7.33
N MET A 275 -18.91 1.82 -6.03
CA MET A 275 -19.66 1.03 -5.06
C MET A 275 -21.08 1.54 -4.85
N LYS A 276 -21.31 2.86 -4.90
CA LYS A 276 -22.66 3.44 -4.83
C LYS A 276 -23.55 3.00 -6.00
N ASN A 277 -22.97 2.72 -7.16
CA ASN A 277 -23.68 2.30 -8.38
C ASN A 277 -23.50 0.80 -8.69
N PHE A 278 -22.87 0.04 -7.78
CA PHE A 278 -22.60 -1.37 -8.00
C PHE A 278 -23.88 -2.18 -7.77
N HIS A 279 -24.25 -2.95 -8.79
CA HIS A 279 -25.36 -3.90 -8.72
C HIS A 279 -24.81 -5.29 -9.08
N PRO A 280 -24.76 -6.24 -8.14
CA PRO A 280 -24.30 -7.60 -8.45
C PRO A 280 -25.27 -8.29 -9.41
N VAL A 281 -24.74 -8.91 -10.47
CA VAL A 281 -25.52 -9.71 -11.40
C VAL A 281 -25.45 -11.17 -10.96
N HIS A 282 -26.64 -11.80 -10.82
CA HIS A 282 -26.71 -13.22 -10.51
C HIS A 282 -26.26 -14.08 -11.68
N THR A 283 -25.35 -15.00 -11.43
CA THR A 283 -24.87 -15.97 -12.45
C THR A 283 -25.97 -16.87 -12.99
N ASN A 284 -27.06 -17.06 -12.24
CA ASN A 284 -28.22 -17.85 -12.69
C ASN A 284 -29.06 -17.15 -13.76
N GLU A 285 -28.85 -15.86 -14.00
CA GLU A 285 -29.54 -15.07 -15.04
C GLU A 285 -28.74 -14.97 -16.34
N LEU A 286 -27.46 -15.37 -16.32
CA LEU A 286 -26.68 -15.44 -17.56
C LEU A 286 -27.12 -16.67 -18.36
N PRO A 287 -27.51 -16.51 -19.61
CA PRO A 287 -27.77 -17.66 -20.48
C PRO A 287 -26.49 -18.50 -20.50
N ARG A 288 -26.62 -19.82 -20.29
CA ARG A 288 -25.50 -20.76 -20.42
C ARG A 288 -24.95 -20.60 -21.83
N SER A 289 -23.88 -19.83 -21.98
CA SER A 289 -23.20 -19.70 -23.25
C SER A 289 -22.61 -21.08 -23.57
N ASN A 290 -23.09 -21.69 -24.63
CA ASN A 290 -22.51 -22.91 -25.19
C ASN A 290 -21.14 -22.61 -25.80
N TYR A 291 -20.18 -22.14 -25.00
CA TYR A 291 -18.79 -22.11 -25.42
C TYR A 291 -18.23 -23.52 -25.30
N ARG A 292 -18.32 -24.29 -26.37
CA ARG A 292 -17.43 -25.42 -26.59
C ARG A 292 -16.03 -24.81 -26.76
N MET A 293 -15.13 -25.12 -25.81
CA MET A 293 -13.71 -24.92 -26.05
C MET A 293 -13.29 -25.84 -27.23
N TYR A 294 -12.75 -25.25 -28.26
CA TYR A 294 -11.95 -25.90 -29.27
C TYR A 294 -10.49 -25.84 -28.87
#